data_8253fef2fc1a203bd774aef72100777b
#
_entry.id   8253fef2fc1a203bd774aef72100777b
#
_cell.length_a   1.000
_cell.length_b   1.000
_cell.length_c   1.000
_cell.angle_alpha   90.00
_cell.angle_beta   90.00
_cell.angle_gamma   90.00
#
_symmetry.space_group_name_H-M   'P 1'
#
loop_
_entity.id
_entity.type
_entity.pdbx_description
1 polymer ?
#
loop_
_entity_poly.entity_id
_entity_poly.type
_entity_poly.pdbx_seq_one_letter_code
_entity_poly.pdbx_strand_id
1 'polypeptide(L)'
;MNKRTLITFLCFSAITPMMAQDIKGKIVDEKGEPLAFANVVLLNRQDSAFVKGVVSGEDGHFAIDSACNNGIIKVTSVGYKTAWKDCTGENAGVIKMVADSKVLGEVVVKSSLPKTILKNGGMTTTVAGSVLEKAGTMEHL
;
A
#
# COMPACT_ATOMS: atom_id res chain seq x y z
N MET A 1 25.67 57.82 -4.62
CA MET A 1 24.82 56.71 -4.17
C MET A 1 24.77 56.75 -2.65
N ASN A 2 23.60 57.04 -2.10
CA ASN A 2 23.46 57.24 -0.65
C ASN A 2 23.50 55.89 0.08
N LYS A 3 24.22 55.82 1.20
CA LYS A 3 24.36 54.62 2.03
C LYS A 3 23.00 53.97 2.39
N ARG A 4 21.93 54.77 2.45
CA ARG A 4 20.55 54.31 2.71
C ARG A 4 19.96 53.49 1.55
N THR A 5 20.25 53.82 0.29
CA THR A 5 19.80 53.10 -0.91
C THR A 5 20.53 51.77 -1.07
N LEU A 6 21.77 51.64 -0.61
CA LEU A 6 22.56 50.42 -0.67
C LEU A 6 22.03 49.37 0.29
N ILE A 7 21.56 49.78 1.48
CA ILE A 7 20.98 48.87 2.50
C ILE A 7 19.64 48.34 2.03
N THR A 8 18.81 49.14 1.36
CA THR A 8 17.50 48.68 0.84
C THR A 8 17.65 47.66 -0.30
N PHE A 9 18.71 47.76 -1.12
CA PHE A 9 18.99 46.83 -2.19
C PHE A 9 19.57 45.51 -1.69
N LEU A 10 20.28 45.51 -0.56
CA LEU A 10 20.87 44.32 0.05
C LEU A 10 19.82 43.42 0.74
N CYS A 11 18.72 44.01 1.25
CA CYS A 11 17.64 43.24 1.89
C CYS A 11 16.72 42.51 0.89
N PHE A 12 16.71 42.87 -0.39
CA PHE A 12 15.83 42.26 -1.40
C PHE A 12 16.40 40.98 -2.02
N SER A 13 17.69 40.68 -1.84
CA SER A 13 18.36 39.53 -2.48
C SER A 13 18.33 38.23 -1.64
N ALA A 14 17.66 38.21 -0.49
CA ALA A 14 17.69 37.07 0.43
C ALA A 14 16.42 36.19 0.40
N ILE A 15 15.49 36.40 -0.55
CA ILE A 15 14.34 35.51 -0.73
C ILE A 15 14.75 34.39 -1.70
N THR A 16 15.53 33.43 -1.24
CA THR A 16 15.71 32.16 -1.95
C THR A 16 14.42 31.40 -1.89
N PRO A 17 13.75 31.07 -3.03
CA PRO A 17 12.62 30.17 -2.99
C PRO A 17 13.13 28.82 -2.48
N MET A 18 12.62 28.39 -1.35
CA MET A 18 12.83 27.06 -0.81
C MET A 18 12.10 26.10 -1.75
N MET A 19 12.83 25.55 -2.73
CA MET A 19 12.28 24.54 -3.63
C MET A 19 11.91 23.32 -2.79
N ALA A 20 10.61 23.08 -2.62
CA ALA A 20 10.13 21.81 -2.11
C ALA A 20 10.54 20.74 -3.12
N GLN A 21 11.35 19.79 -2.69
CA GLN A 21 11.77 18.67 -3.52
C GLN A 21 10.64 17.63 -3.52
N ASP A 22 9.87 17.60 -4.61
CA ASP A 22 8.81 16.61 -4.79
C ASP A 22 9.38 15.36 -5.44
N ILE A 23 9.11 14.20 -4.83
CA ILE A 23 9.41 12.90 -5.44
C ILE A 23 8.28 12.58 -6.42
N LYS A 24 8.59 12.53 -7.71
CA LYS A 24 7.61 12.24 -8.77
C LYS A 24 7.86 10.88 -9.39
N GLY A 25 6.78 10.19 -9.76
CA GLY A 25 6.87 8.90 -10.44
C GLY A 25 5.57 8.53 -11.13
N LYS A 26 5.61 7.39 -11.85
CA LYS A 26 4.47 6.81 -12.53
C LYS A 26 4.35 5.34 -12.19
N ILE A 27 3.13 4.89 -11.95
CA ILE A 27 2.81 3.50 -11.68
C ILE A 27 2.13 2.91 -12.91
N VAL A 28 2.61 1.75 -13.33
CA VAL A 28 2.07 1.02 -14.47
C VAL A 28 1.90 -0.47 -14.13
N ASP A 29 1.03 -1.15 -14.85
CA ASP A 29 0.89 -2.59 -14.78
C ASP A 29 1.96 -3.33 -15.62
N GLU A 30 1.85 -4.65 -15.75
CA GLU A 30 2.74 -5.48 -16.55
C GLU A 30 2.72 -5.13 -18.05
N LYS A 31 1.60 -4.60 -18.54
CA LYS A 31 1.41 -4.22 -19.94
C LYS A 31 1.90 -2.81 -20.23
N GLY A 32 2.22 -2.04 -19.18
CA GLY A 32 2.62 -0.65 -19.27
C GLY A 32 1.44 0.33 -19.21
N GLU A 33 0.24 -0.15 -18.88
CA GLU A 33 -0.93 0.71 -18.69
C GLU A 33 -0.85 1.44 -17.35
N PRO A 34 -1.28 2.70 -17.27
CA PRO A 34 -1.25 3.47 -16.03
C PRO A 34 -2.17 2.87 -14.99
N LEU A 35 -1.68 2.74 -13.76
CA LEU A 35 -2.44 2.22 -12.64
C LEU A 35 -2.96 3.36 -11.78
N ALA A 36 -4.28 3.60 -11.87
CA ALA A 36 -4.95 4.62 -11.09
C ALA A 36 -5.17 4.19 -9.64
N PHE A 37 -5.22 5.16 -8.74
CA PHE A 37 -5.59 5.01 -7.33
C PHE A 37 -4.76 3.99 -6.54
N ALA A 38 -3.51 3.77 -6.92
CA ALA A 38 -2.58 2.98 -6.14
C ALA A 38 -2.05 3.79 -4.94
N ASN A 39 -1.95 3.14 -3.78
CA ASN A 39 -1.38 3.75 -2.59
C ASN A 39 0.14 3.75 -2.68
N VAL A 40 0.75 4.91 -2.55
CA VAL A 40 2.20 5.11 -2.56
C VAL A 40 2.63 5.62 -1.20
N VAL A 41 3.50 4.89 -0.54
CA VAL A 41 3.98 5.21 0.81
C VAL A 41 5.49 5.34 0.78
N LEU A 42 5.99 6.48 1.24
CA LEU A 42 7.41 6.69 1.50
C LEU A 42 7.74 6.24 2.92
N LEU A 43 8.69 5.34 3.03
CA LEU A 43 9.21 4.82 4.29
C LEU A 43 10.68 5.20 4.42
N ASN A 44 11.14 5.40 5.64
CA ASN A 44 12.55 5.54 5.94
C ASN A 44 13.23 4.17 5.83
N ARG A 45 14.39 4.12 5.18
CA ARG A 45 15.13 2.87 4.93
C ARG A 45 15.68 2.21 6.21
N GLN A 46 15.98 3.00 7.25
CA GLN A 46 16.65 2.49 8.44
C GLN A 46 15.71 1.74 9.38
N ASP A 47 14.52 2.29 9.59
CA ASP A 47 13.56 1.80 10.57
C ASP A 47 12.19 1.45 9.96
N SER A 48 12.04 1.59 8.64
CA SER A 48 10.76 1.43 7.93
C SER A 48 9.64 2.32 8.48
N ALA A 49 9.99 3.39 9.17
CA ALA A 49 9.03 4.34 9.69
C ALA A 49 8.29 5.05 8.54
N PHE A 50 7.00 5.26 8.74
CA PHE A 50 6.18 6.00 7.80
C PHE A 50 6.61 7.47 7.73
N VAL A 51 6.91 7.95 6.53
CA VAL A 51 7.25 9.35 6.28
C VAL A 51 6.05 10.09 5.70
N LYS A 52 5.57 9.64 4.55
CA LYS A 52 4.42 10.25 3.86
C LYS A 52 3.75 9.26 2.93
N GLY A 53 2.44 9.45 2.69
CA GLY A 53 1.67 8.64 1.76
C GLY A 53 0.83 9.52 0.83
N VAL A 54 0.70 9.07 -0.42
CA VAL A 54 -0.16 9.68 -1.44
C VAL A 54 -0.84 8.58 -2.25
N VAL A 55 -1.82 8.97 -3.05
CA VAL A 55 -2.52 8.08 -3.99
C VAL A 55 -2.20 8.53 -5.40
N SER A 56 -1.97 7.59 -6.34
CA SER A 56 -1.74 7.93 -7.74
C SER A 56 -3.00 8.47 -8.40
N GLY A 57 -2.82 9.39 -9.34
CA GLY A 57 -3.90 9.91 -10.18
C GLY A 57 -4.43 8.88 -11.17
N GLU A 58 -5.44 9.26 -11.95
CA GLU A 58 -6.03 8.41 -13.00
C GLU A 58 -5.03 8.02 -14.09
N ASP A 59 -4.03 8.84 -14.32
CA ASP A 59 -2.94 8.65 -15.26
C ASP A 59 -1.75 7.84 -14.68
N GLY A 60 -1.90 7.34 -13.44
CA GLY A 60 -0.88 6.61 -12.70
C GLY A 60 0.26 7.46 -12.14
N HIS A 61 0.24 8.78 -12.33
CA HIS A 61 1.26 9.66 -11.77
C HIS A 61 1.04 9.93 -10.28
N PHE A 62 2.14 10.08 -9.55
CA PHE A 62 2.12 10.50 -8.16
C PHE A 62 3.21 11.54 -7.88
N ALA A 63 2.98 12.37 -6.89
CA ALA A 63 3.96 13.32 -6.36
C ALA A 63 3.91 13.28 -4.83
N ILE A 64 5.06 13.06 -4.20
CA ILE A 64 5.21 13.11 -2.75
C ILE A 64 6.01 14.36 -2.42
N ASP A 65 5.38 15.32 -1.76
CA ASP A 65 6.02 16.52 -1.23
C ASP A 65 6.88 16.14 -0.02
N SER A 66 8.07 15.62 -0.30
CA SER A 66 9.07 15.24 0.69
C SER A 66 10.42 15.01 0.00
N ALA A 67 11.50 15.42 0.65
CA ALA A 67 12.85 15.11 0.20
C ALA A 67 13.16 13.63 0.43
N CYS A 68 13.67 12.97 -0.59
CA CYS A 68 14.12 11.59 -0.48
C CYS A 68 15.61 11.49 -0.17
N ASN A 69 15.93 11.45 1.11
CA ASN A 69 17.32 11.35 1.57
C ASN A 69 17.73 9.95 2.01
N ASN A 70 17.20 8.89 1.48
CA ASN A 70 17.38 7.50 1.85
C ASN A 70 16.07 6.82 2.25
N GLY A 71 15.10 6.86 1.35
CA GLY A 71 13.78 6.27 1.54
C GLY A 71 13.53 5.04 0.68
N ILE A 72 12.47 4.32 1.00
CA ILE A 72 11.91 3.24 0.19
C ILE A 72 10.46 3.60 -0.12
N ILE A 73 10.10 3.54 -1.38
CA ILE A 73 8.72 3.70 -1.83
C ILE A 73 8.07 2.32 -1.86
N LYS A 74 7.00 2.18 -1.11
CA LYS A 74 6.12 1.01 -1.11
C LYS A 74 4.86 1.37 -1.88
N VAL A 75 4.52 0.59 -2.90
CA VAL A 75 3.29 0.77 -3.68
C VAL A 75 2.39 -0.43 -3.48
N THR A 76 1.12 -0.16 -3.19
CA THR A 76 0.08 -1.18 -3.01
C THR A 76 -1.16 -0.80 -3.81
N SER A 77 -1.77 -1.79 -4.47
CA SER A 77 -3.03 -1.65 -5.19
C SER A 77 -3.82 -2.95 -5.12
N VAL A 78 -5.14 -2.85 -5.18
CA VAL A 78 -6.02 -4.03 -5.12
C VAL A 78 -5.79 -4.90 -6.36
N GLY A 79 -5.57 -6.19 -6.16
CA GLY A 79 -5.31 -7.15 -7.24
C GLY A 79 -3.87 -7.19 -7.73
N TYR A 80 -2.95 -6.47 -7.09
CA TYR A 80 -1.53 -6.42 -7.44
C TYR A 80 -0.64 -6.75 -6.25
N LYS A 81 0.51 -7.33 -6.55
CA LYS A 81 1.55 -7.57 -5.54
C LYS A 81 2.19 -6.25 -5.11
N THR A 82 2.51 -6.14 -3.84
CA THR A 82 3.24 -4.98 -3.31
C THR A 82 4.54 -4.78 -4.06
N ALA A 83 4.75 -3.59 -4.63
CA ALA A 83 6.00 -3.19 -5.25
C ALA A 83 6.82 -2.33 -4.30
N TRP A 84 8.14 -2.50 -4.37
CA TRP A 84 9.11 -1.75 -3.60
C TRP A 84 10.10 -1.08 -4.53
N LYS A 85 10.43 0.17 -4.28
CA LYS A 85 11.37 0.93 -5.08
C LYS A 85 12.25 1.78 -4.17
N ASP A 86 13.55 1.70 -4.35
CA ASP A 86 14.48 2.60 -3.67
C ASP A 86 14.26 4.03 -4.19
N CYS A 87 14.16 4.95 -3.25
CA CYS A 87 14.06 6.36 -3.55
C CYS A 87 15.45 6.98 -3.47
N THR A 88 15.92 7.50 -4.61
CA THR A 88 17.19 8.20 -4.69
C THR A 88 16.96 9.49 -5.46
N GLY A 89 16.76 10.60 -4.73
CA GLY A 89 16.52 11.91 -5.33
C GLY A 89 15.04 12.22 -5.64
N GLU A 90 14.79 13.14 -6.55
CA GLU A 90 13.47 13.71 -6.85
C GLU A 90 12.61 12.86 -7.80
N ASN A 91 13.20 11.84 -8.42
CA ASN A 91 12.51 11.06 -9.45
C ASN A 91 12.51 9.57 -9.09
N ALA A 92 11.35 9.04 -8.75
CA ALA A 92 11.16 7.62 -8.52
C ALA A 92 11.06 6.81 -9.83
N GLY A 93 10.88 7.48 -10.98
CA GLY A 93 10.74 6.83 -12.29
C GLY A 93 9.45 6.04 -12.42
N VAL A 94 9.50 5.01 -13.28
CA VAL A 94 8.36 4.13 -13.51
C VAL A 94 8.43 2.94 -12.55
N ILE A 95 7.32 2.68 -11.85
CA ILE A 95 7.15 1.53 -10.95
C ILE A 95 6.18 0.55 -11.60
N LYS A 96 6.66 -0.65 -11.93
CA LYS A 96 5.84 -1.73 -12.48
C LYS A 96 5.22 -2.54 -11.36
N MET A 97 3.90 -2.76 -11.45
CA MET A 97 3.18 -3.64 -10.56
C MET A 97 2.80 -4.95 -11.28
N VAL A 98 2.92 -6.04 -10.58
CA VAL A 98 2.60 -7.39 -11.06
C VAL A 98 1.25 -7.81 -10.49
N ALA A 99 0.35 -8.32 -11.34
CA ALA A 99 -0.94 -8.81 -10.88
C ALA A 99 -0.79 -9.97 -9.88
N ASP A 100 -1.56 -9.93 -8.80
CA ASP A 100 -1.59 -11.03 -7.82
C ASP A 100 -2.69 -12.03 -8.17
N SER A 101 -2.33 -13.07 -8.90
CA SER A 101 -3.25 -14.13 -9.30
C SER A 101 -3.85 -14.91 -8.12
N LYS A 102 -3.31 -14.76 -6.92
CA LYS A 102 -3.86 -15.42 -5.72
C LYS A 102 -5.11 -14.73 -5.18
N VAL A 103 -5.33 -13.47 -5.49
CA VAL A 103 -6.51 -12.71 -5.04
C VAL A 103 -7.76 -13.13 -5.81
N LEU A 104 -7.61 -13.72 -6.99
CA LEU A 104 -8.71 -14.23 -7.81
C LEU A 104 -8.97 -15.74 -7.62
N GLY A 105 -8.27 -16.39 -6.70
CA GLY A 105 -8.58 -17.76 -6.27
C GLY A 105 -9.92 -17.75 -5.57
N GLU A 106 -10.93 -18.27 -6.25
CA GLU A 106 -12.23 -18.61 -5.65
C GLU A 106 -11.98 -19.35 -4.33
N VAL A 107 -12.32 -18.72 -3.22
CA VAL A 107 -12.40 -19.40 -1.94
C VAL A 107 -13.62 -20.33 -2.04
N VAL A 108 -13.42 -21.52 -2.61
CA VAL A 108 -14.40 -22.59 -2.49
C VAL A 108 -14.43 -22.99 -1.02
N VAL A 109 -15.26 -22.32 -0.25
CA VAL A 109 -15.65 -22.79 1.08
C VAL A 109 -16.46 -24.06 0.86
N LYS A 110 -15.81 -25.21 0.86
CA LYS A 110 -16.49 -26.49 1.02
C LYS A 110 -17.07 -26.52 2.43
N SER A 111 -18.21 -25.88 2.58
CA SER A 111 -19.06 -26.07 3.75
C SER A 111 -19.60 -27.48 3.67
N SER A 112 -18.93 -28.44 4.29
CA SER A 112 -19.52 -29.74 4.56
C SER A 112 -20.54 -29.55 5.69
N LEU A 113 -21.80 -29.39 5.30
CA LEU A 113 -22.90 -29.41 6.26
C LEU A 113 -22.88 -30.74 7.01
N PRO A 114 -23.06 -30.76 8.33
CA PRO A 114 -23.13 -31.98 9.11
C PRO A 114 -24.28 -32.86 8.60
N LYS A 115 -23.97 -34.09 8.25
CA LYS A 115 -24.95 -35.04 7.74
C LYS A 115 -25.84 -35.52 8.89
N THR A 116 -27.07 -35.06 8.89
CA THR A 116 -28.07 -35.54 9.88
C THR A 116 -28.74 -36.82 9.36
N ILE A 117 -28.63 -37.89 10.09
CA ILE A 117 -29.27 -39.18 9.76
C ILE A 117 -30.31 -39.46 10.81
N LEU A 118 -31.54 -39.70 10.37
CA LEU A 118 -32.62 -40.20 11.21
C LEU A 118 -32.44 -41.73 11.43
N LYS A 119 -32.13 -42.13 12.63
CA LYS A 119 -32.04 -43.54 13.03
C LYS A 119 -32.90 -43.77 14.25
N ASN A 120 -33.86 -44.67 14.12
CA ASN A 120 -34.73 -45.13 15.23
C ASN A 120 -35.37 -44.01 16.09
N GLY A 121 -36.02 -43.03 15.46
CA GLY A 121 -36.79 -42.01 16.20
C GLY A 121 -35.97 -40.96 16.94
N GLY A 122 -34.64 -40.98 16.82
CA GLY A 122 -33.72 -39.95 17.33
C GLY A 122 -32.92 -39.27 16.22
N MET A 123 -32.68 -37.96 16.36
CA MET A 123 -31.87 -37.17 15.44
C MET A 123 -30.43 -37.20 15.94
N THR A 124 -29.53 -37.90 15.22
CA THR A 124 -28.09 -37.86 15.50
C THR A 124 -27.37 -37.06 14.44
N THR A 125 -26.60 -36.05 14.86
CA THR A 125 -25.78 -35.25 13.98
C THR A 125 -24.33 -35.68 14.14
N THR A 126 -23.74 -36.19 13.05
CA THR A 126 -22.31 -36.54 13.06
C THR A 126 -21.49 -35.28 12.79
N VAL A 127 -20.71 -34.86 13.77
CA VAL A 127 -19.85 -33.66 13.70
C VAL A 127 -18.42 -33.97 13.25
N ALA A 128 -18.10 -35.24 12.99
CA ALA A 128 -16.78 -35.65 12.54
C ALA A 128 -16.42 -34.98 11.19
N GLY A 129 -15.31 -34.24 11.15
CA GLY A 129 -14.86 -33.51 9.97
C GLY A 129 -15.59 -32.21 9.70
N SER A 130 -16.48 -31.77 10.60
CA SER A 130 -17.14 -30.46 10.51
C SER A 130 -16.40 -29.38 11.30
N VAL A 131 -16.74 -28.11 11.04
CA VAL A 131 -16.17 -26.96 11.78
C VAL A 131 -16.44 -27.05 13.29
N LEU A 132 -17.46 -27.81 13.72
CA LEU A 132 -17.84 -28.00 15.12
C LEU A 132 -16.89 -28.93 15.88
N GLU A 133 -16.11 -29.79 15.18
CA GLU A 133 -15.09 -30.63 15.82
C GLU A 133 -13.95 -29.81 16.46
N LYS A 134 -13.72 -28.60 15.94
CA LYS A 134 -12.69 -27.65 16.46
C LYS A 134 -13.18 -26.77 17.61
N ALA A 135 -14.48 -26.69 17.82
CA ALA A 135 -15.01 -26.02 19.00
C ALA A 135 -14.92 -27.00 20.16
N GLY A 136 -13.82 -26.95 20.89
CA GLY A 136 -13.51 -27.88 21.96
C GLY A 136 -14.69 -28.09 22.92
N THR A 137 -14.89 -29.33 23.29
CA THR A 137 -15.77 -29.75 24.36
C THR A 137 -15.48 -28.94 25.60
N MET A 138 -16.43 -28.07 25.99
CA MET A 138 -16.44 -27.60 27.36
C MET A 138 -16.97 -28.70 28.24
N GLU A 139 -16.05 -29.58 28.61
CA GLU A 139 -16.33 -30.46 29.71
C GLU A 139 -15.80 -29.76 30.96
N HIS A 140 -16.74 -29.21 31.89
CA HIS A 140 -16.44 -29.22 33.20
C HIS A 140 -17.48 -29.07 34.14
N LEU A 141 -17.42 -29.71 35.04
CA LEU A 141 -17.98 -29.78 36.40
C LEU A 141 -19.15 -30.64 36.56
#